data_ed6688a5905a29b10a7f671c17878315
#
_entry.id   ed6688a5905a29b10a7f671c17878315
#
_cell.length_a   1.000
_cell.length_b   1.000
_cell.length_c   1.000
_cell.angle_alpha   90.00
_cell.angle_beta   90.00
_cell.angle_gamma   90.00
#
_symmetry.space_group_name_H-M   'P 1'
#
loop_
_entity.id
_entity.type
_entity.pdbx_description
1 polymer ?
#
loop_
_entity_poly.entity_id
_entity_poly.type
_entity_poly.pdbx_seq_one_letter_code
_entity_poly.pdbx_strand_id
1 'polypeptide(L)'
;MEIITTYMKKIHILTAVLTLLVAASCHSPEYVESTAERQNLTSFEAFFTFGPFMDQSMCKLNITDENADRFVIPVPWFFPETSDNETSPYMTKVRVQAALQPNCTIEPALTLLDLTKDNMFRFTNAKGESRNICITGERVKSKACDILVFSLDDPAISGIVDKNKKTVTLVSAEDLSACTASAQVSAHATISPDPSTPQDYNKDVKFRVTAHDGQTFSEYTVIKTVPDKIDKGFDKSSLEALFNFEPVSMAGLPAYNAADIYPSMAVTGGKLVFCTGNGAPVYLNGITGVKEGEINDGGIAPAAVTNDEAENLILCNHVDGGGEFKIWKATSVKTAPELFHSFTNSTDLPMGYSIKVIGDIDGDAVIDITHEGIAGVTSSSKVTRVTVAGGSVVDVSVLDLAGAGLAWGGAPVNNTDAVAVAPTRNAGMFLSYYDPNVLHYVMADGTLKSSLPFNNGSSWALNVNNLDSKQFNHATYMSLFVVSHFPHWGCGPALYLYDISDPAALSGNLNETTSIVLGKSSVDWFQKADAGFAAGDVVLAPTKDGFKMYLYYYDQNSGVLGGYSVDCIKK
;
A
#
# COMPACT_ATOMS: atom_id res chain seq x y z
N MET A 1 19.84 -28.05 88.79
CA MET A 1 20.37 -26.73 88.39
C MET A 1 21.23 -26.83 87.08
N GLU A 2 21.81 -27.98 86.80
CA GLU A 2 22.65 -28.22 85.59
C GLU A 2 21.89 -28.28 84.26
N ILE A 3 20.61 -28.73 84.23
CA ILE A 3 19.82 -28.84 83.02
C ILE A 3 19.45 -27.48 82.45
N ILE A 4 19.14 -26.49 83.30
CA ILE A 4 18.75 -25.14 82.87
C ILE A 4 19.97 -24.41 82.31
N THR A 5 21.14 -24.62 82.79
CA THR A 5 22.37 -23.98 82.31
C THR A 5 22.79 -24.51 80.93
N THR A 6 22.55 -25.78 80.65
CA THR A 6 22.82 -26.40 79.34
C THR A 6 21.82 -25.92 78.28
N TYR A 7 20.51 -25.71 78.62
CA TYR A 7 19.51 -25.16 77.68
C TYR A 7 19.78 -23.68 77.36
N MET A 8 20.16 -22.90 78.37
CA MET A 8 20.51 -21.47 78.14
C MET A 8 21.76 -21.34 77.25
N LYS A 9 22.79 -22.19 77.40
CA LYS A 9 23.95 -22.18 76.49
C LYS A 9 23.57 -22.57 75.06
N LYS A 10 22.65 -23.52 74.84
CA LYS A 10 22.20 -23.90 73.52
C LYS A 10 21.35 -22.80 72.85
N ILE A 11 20.54 -22.07 73.64
CA ILE A 11 19.77 -20.92 73.14
C ILE A 11 20.68 -19.78 72.70
N HIS A 12 21.76 -19.48 73.48
CA HIS A 12 22.68 -18.42 73.11
C HIS A 12 23.51 -18.76 71.87
N ILE A 13 23.89 -20.05 71.71
CA ILE A 13 24.60 -20.51 70.51
C ILE A 13 23.65 -20.43 69.30
N LEU A 14 22.38 -20.81 69.44
CA LEU A 14 21.39 -20.73 68.34
C LEU A 14 21.09 -19.29 67.94
N THR A 15 21.01 -18.36 68.92
CA THR A 15 20.83 -16.93 68.66
C THR A 15 22.06 -16.30 67.99
N ALA A 16 23.26 -16.70 68.40
CA ALA A 16 24.50 -16.22 67.79
C ALA A 16 24.69 -16.75 66.34
N VAL A 17 24.28 -17.99 66.07
CA VAL A 17 24.30 -18.55 64.71
C VAL A 17 23.25 -17.90 63.82
N LEU A 18 22.07 -17.58 64.39
CA LEU A 18 21.01 -16.90 63.62
C LEU A 18 21.39 -15.44 63.31
N THR A 19 22.05 -14.74 64.24
CA THR A 19 22.56 -13.38 63.97
C THR A 19 23.74 -13.36 63.00
N LEU A 20 24.59 -14.37 62.97
CA LEU A 20 25.63 -14.51 61.95
C LEU A 20 25.06 -14.82 60.54
N LEU A 21 23.97 -15.60 60.48
CA LEU A 21 23.30 -15.90 59.22
C LEU A 21 22.58 -14.67 58.66
N VAL A 22 22.04 -13.80 59.50
CA VAL A 22 21.40 -12.54 59.05
C VAL A 22 22.44 -11.50 58.62
N ALA A 23 23.63 -11.48 59.26
CA ALA A 23 24.72 -10.60 58.86
C ALA A 23 25.41 -11.04 57.55
N ALA A 24 25.32 -12.34 57.19
CA ALA A 24 25.84 -12.85 55.92
C ALA A 24 24.88 -12.69 54.75
N SER A 25 23.61 -12.24 55.00
CA SER A 25 22.62 -12.03 53.94
C SER A 25 22.60 -10.60 53.37
N CYS A 26 23.46 -9.72 53.87
CA CYS A 26 23.73 -8.46 53.16
C CYS A 26 24.68 -8.75 52.00
N HIS A 27 24.18 -9.35 50.94
CA HIS A 27 24.84 -9.24 49.66
C HIS A 27 24.80 -7.75 49.28
N SER A 28 25.96 -7.13 49.25
CA SER A 28 26.15 -5.97 48.41
C SER A 28 25.78 -6.39 47.02
N PRO A 29 24.92 -5.64 46.32
CA PRO A 29 24.58 -5.97 44.92
C PRO A 29 25.90 -6.11 44.16
N GLU A 30 26.16 -7.29 43.61
CA GLU A 30 27.25 -7.47 42.66
C GLU A 30 27.02 -6.47 41.53
N TYR A 31 27.91 -5.51 41.44
CA TYR A 31 27.95 -4.62 40.27
C TYR A 31 28.32 -5.50 39.08
N VAL A 32 27.32 -5.90 38.32
CA VAL A 32 27.54 -6.46 37.00
C VAL A 32 28.05 -5.30 36.15
N GLU A 33 29.34 -5.32 35.80
CA GLU A 33 29.88 -4.39 34.83
C GLU A 33 29.01 -4.43 33.59
N SER A 34 28.61 -3.26 33.12
CA SER A 34 27.84 -3.18 31.88
C SER A 34 28.69 -3.77 30.77
N THR A 35 28.26 -4.87 30.19
CA THR A 35 28.90 -5.42 28.99
C THR A 35 28.82 -4.36 27.90
N ALA A 36 29.79 -4.34 26.98
CA ALA A 36 29.86 -3.41 25.85
C ALA A 36 28.57 -3.40 24.96
N GLU A 37 27.69 -4.37 25.15
CA GLU A 37 26.40 -4.50 24.44
C GLU A 37 25.26 -3.66 25.06
N ARG A 38 25.45 -3.05 26.23
CA ARG A 38 24.45 -2.22 26.88
C ARG A 38 24.80 -0.74 26.73
N GLN A 39 24.38 -0.17 25.59
CA GLN A 39 24.47 1.27 25.41
C GLN A 39 23.49 1.97 26.37
N ASN A 40 23.97 2.97 27.09
CA ASN A 40 23.16 3.74 28.04
C ASN A 40 22.10 4.60 27.36
N LEU A 41 22.41 5.10 26.19
CA LEU A 41 21.57 5.92 25.34
C LEU A 41 21.67 5.36 23.92
N THR A 42 20.55 4.89 23.34
CA THR A 42 20.57 4.14 22.09
C THR A 42 20.10 4.94 20.89
N SER A 43 19.15 5.84 21.08
CA SER A 43 18.66 6.68 19.99
C SER A 43 17.94 7.93 20.49
N PHE A 44 17.86 8.92 19.60
CA PHE A 44 16.89 10.02 19.65
C PHE A 44 15.92 9.90 18.50
N GLU A 45 14.64 10.11 18.78
CA GLU A 45 13.59 10.15 17.78
C GLU A 45 12.86 11.49 17.85
N ALA A 46 12.69 12.13 16.71
CA ALA A 46 12.09 13.44 16.58
C ALA A 46 10.70 13.32 15.94
N PHE A 47 9.71 14.03 16.48
CA PHE A 47 8.32 13.98 16.05
C PHE A 47 7.80 15.37 15.71
N PHE A 48 6.95 15.44 14.69
CA PHE A 48 6.21 16.67 14.38
C PHE A 48 5.26 17.02 15.51
N THR A 49 5.10 18.32 15.78
CA THR A 49 4.22 18.83 16.84
C THR A 49 3.06 19.68 16.33
N PHE A 50 3.03 19.94 15.03
CA PHE A 50 1.98 20.71 14.37
C PHE A 50 1.97 20.42 12.87
N GLY A 51 0.94 20.88 12.20
CA GLY A 51 0.75 20.69 10.76
C GLY A 51 0.16 19.32 10.41
N PRO A 52 0.15 18.94 9.15
CA PRO A 52 -0.51 17.72 8.67
C PRO A 52 0.16 16.43 9.16
N PHE A 53 1.40 16.52 9.63
CA PHE A 53 2.18 15.37 10.10
C PHE A 53 2.29 15.30 11.63
N MET A 54 1.44 16.04 12.35
CA MET A 54 1.46 16.07 13.81
C MET A 54 1.46 14.65 14.39
N ASP A 55 2.36 14.42 15.38
CA ASP A 55 2.64 13.14 16.05
C ASP A 55 3.30 12.05 15.21
N GLN A 56 3.56 12.26 13.93
CA GLN A 56 4.37 11.34 13.13
C GLN A 56 5.86 11.50 13.47
N SER A 57 6.61 10.39 13.37
CA SER A 57 8.07 10.41 13.48
C SER A 57 8.68 11.13 12.28
N MET A 58 9.45 12.16 12.54
CA MET A 58 10.17 12.91 11.52
C MET A 58 11.46 12.20 11.10
N CYS A 59 12.22 11.76 12.10
CA CYS A 59 13.49 11.07 11.89
C CYS A 59 14.00 10.44 13.19
N LYS A 60 14.95 9.53 13.05
CA LYS A 60 15.62 8.84 14.16
C LYS A 60 17.12 8.89 14.01
N LEU A 61 17.81 9.29 15.05
CA LEU A 61 19.26 9.18 15.20
C LEU A 61 19.57 7.93 16.04
N ASN A 62 20.17 6.92 15.44
CA ASN A 62 20.76 5.80 16.19
C ASN A 62 22.15 6.20 16.66
N ILE A 63 22.43 6.00 17.95
CA ILE A 63 23.69 6.40 18.57
C ILE A 63 24.67 5.24 18.43
N THR A 64 25.79 5.50 17.78
CA THR A 64 26.88 4.54 17.57
C THR A 64 28.07 4.80 18.50
N ASP A 65 28.21 6.05 18.95
CA ASP A 65 29.22 6.44 19.97
C ASP A 65 28.49 6.94 21.21
N GLU A 66 28.41 6.09 22.21
CA GLU A 66 27.74 6.40 23.48
C GLU A 66 28.49 7.48 24.31
N ASN A 67 29.76 7.75 24.03
CA ASN A 67 30.56 8.75 24.71
C ASN A 67 30.50 10.14 24.05
N ALA A 68 29.83 10.27 22.92
CA ALA A 68 29.67 11.55 22.25
C ALA A 68 28.93 12.55 23.14
N ASP A 69 29.44 13.79 23.17
CA ASP A 69 28.81 14.90 23.89
C ASP A 69 27.87 15.73 23.02
N ARG A 70 27.88 15.48 21.71
CA ARG A 70 27.05 16.20 20.73
C ARG A 70 26.31 15.22 19.84
N PHE A 71 24.99 15.36 19.78
CA PHE A 71 24.08 14.57 18.96
C PHE A 71 23.38 15.47 17.97
N VAL A 72 23.64 15.24 16.68
CA VAL A 72 23.03 15.98 15.59
C VAL A 72 21.94 15.11 14.99
N ILE A 73 20.68 15.46 15.19
CA ILE A 73 19.54 14.74 14.64
C ILE A 73 19.46 15.03 13.14
N PRO A 74 19.51 14.00 12.26
CA PRO A 74 19.51 14.20 10.81
C PRO A 74 18.06 14.42 10.32
N VAL A 75 17.63 15.66 10.30
CA VAL A 75 16.29 16.03 9.85
C VAL A 75 16.25 15.95 8.31
N PRO A 76 15.34 15.17 7.70
CA PRO A 76 15.25 15.07 6.26
C PRO A 76 14.93 16.45 5.65
N TRP A 77 15.40 16.71 4.43
CA TRP A 77 15.17 18.01 3.78
C TRP A 77 13.70 18.25 3.48
N PHE A 78 13.01 17.20 3.02
CA PHE A 78 11.58 17.17 2.76
C PHE A 78 10.91 16.07 3.57
N PHE A 79 9.63 16.25 3.92
CA PHE A 79 8.84 15.20 4.56
C PHE A 79 7.39 15.22 4.05
N PRO A 80 6.85 14.10 3.60
CA PRO A 80 7.59 12.89 3.26
C PRO A 80 8.68 13.18 2.21
N GLU A 81 9.68 12.33 2.11
CA GLU A 81 10.86 12.58 1.27
C GLU A 81 10.51 12.80 -0.21
N THR A 82 9.38 12.22 -0.66
CA THR A 82 8.86 12.34 -2.04
C THR A 82 8.11 13.64 -2.31
N SER A 83 7.87 14.46 -1.28
CA SER A 83 7.13 15.73 -1.39
C SER A 83 8.08 16.93 -1.50
N ASP A 84 7.53 18.08 -1.86
CA ASP A 84 8.22 19.38 -1.81
C ASP A 84 8.01 20.10 -0.45
N ASN A 85 7.46 19.41 0.57
CA ASN A 85 7.22 20.00 1.87
C ASN A 85 8.52 20.07 2.67
N GLU A 86 9.11 21.25 2.74
CA GLU A 86 10.34 21.48 3.49
C GLU A 86 10.15 21.33 5.00
N THR A 87 11.09 20.66 5.65
CA THR A 87 11.05 20.43 7.10
C THR A 87 11.54 21.60 7.95
N SER A 88 12.20 22.60 7.34
CA SER A 88 12.74 23.75 8.06
C SER A 88 11.73 24.48 8.97
N PRO A 89 10.45 24.68 8.60
CA PRO A 89 9.48 25.35 9.49
C PRO A 89 9.19 24.55 10.78
N TYR A 90 9.29 23.23 10.71
CA TYR A 90 8.98 22.35 11.84
C TYR A 90 10.12 22.23 12.85
N MET A 91 11.37 22.51 12.45
CA MET A 91 12.56 22.31 13.29
C MET A 91 12.57 23.18 14.56
N THR A 92 11.85 24.30 14.57
CA THR A 92 11.79 25.20 15.71
C THR A 92 10.96 24.68 16.88
N LYS A 93 10.14 23.62 16.65
CA LYS A 93 9.27 23.07 17.67
C LYS A 93 9.08 21.56 17.43
N VAL A 94 10.03 20.77 17.88
CA VAL A 94 10.08 19.32 17.67
C VAL A 94 9.96 18.60 19.02
N ARG A 95 9.11 17.58 19.10
CA ARG A 95 9.10 16.69 20.26
C ARG A 95 10.17 15.64 20.08
N VAL A 96 11.16 15.61 20.98
CA VAL A 96 12.26 14.64 20.93
C VAL A 96 12.10 13.63 22.05
N GLN A 97 12.25 12.37 21.71
CA GLN A 97 12.27 11.24 22.64
C GLN A 97 13.64 10.55 22.61
N ALA A 98 14.12 10.13 23.78
CA ALA A 98 15.33 9.36 23.90
C ALA A 98 15.01 7.92 24.30
N ALA A 99 15.64 6.95 23.64
CA ALA A 99 15.63 5.57 24.10
C ALA A 99 16.78 5.38 25.11
N LEU A 100 16.41 5.28 26.38
CA LEU A 100 17.31 5.14 27.52
C LEU A 100 17.27 3.72 28.08
N GLN A 101 18.43 3.22 28.50
CA GLN A 101 18.48 2.03 29.33
C GLN A 101 17.92 2.32 30.75
N PRO A 102 17.45 1.30 31.48
CA PRO A 102 17.00 1.48 32.86
C PRO A 102 18.06 2.19 33.74
N ASN A 103 17.58 3.08 34.61
CA ASN A 103 18.40 3.90 35.52
C ASN A 103 19.27 4.98 34.84
N CYS A 104 19.06 5.27 33.56
CA CYS A 104 19.64 6.44 32.90
C CYS A 104 18.65 7.58 32.89
N THR A 105 19.15 8.82 33.03
CA THR A 105 18.30 10.02 33.01
C THR A 105 18.86 11.13 32.13
N ILE A 106 17.98 11.97 31.60
CA ILE A 106 18.34 13.23 30.94
C ILE A 106 17.62 14.35 31.65
N GLU A 107 18.35 15.39 32.04
CA GLU A 107 17.85 16.57 32.75
C GLU A 107 18.28 17.86 32.02
N PRO A 108 17.35 18.83 31.85
CA PRO A 108 15.91 18.74 32.12
C PRO A 108 15.24 17.68 31.23
N ALA A 109 14.02 17.26 31.57
CA ALA A 109 13.27 16.29 30.77
C ALA A 109 13.12 16.77 29.32
N LEU A 110 13.32 15.84 28.38
CA LEU A 110 13.11 16.12 26.95
C LEU A 110 11.63 16.42 26.71
N THR A 111 11.38 17.55 26.10
CA THR A 111 10.03 17.99 25.73
C THR A 111 10.03 18.50 24.30
N LEU A 112 9.74 19.78 24.11
CA LEU A 112 9.79 20.44 22.79
C LEU A 112 11.15 21.15 22.66
N LEU A 113 11.86 20.82 21.60
CA LEU A 113 13.17 21.40 21.29
C LEU A 113 13.11 22.26 20.03
N ASP A 114 13.90 23.30 20.02
CA ASP A 114 14.27 24.04 18.80
C ASP A 114 15.55 23.41 18.25
N LEU A 115 15.40 22.53 17.27
CA LEU A 115 16.53 21.83 16.66
C LEU A 115 17.42 22.72 15.77
N THR A 116 17.04 23.98 15.57
CA THR A 116 17.90 24.98 14.88
C THR A 116 18.99 25.54 15.78
N LYS A 117 18.99 25.16 17.08
CA LYS A 117 19.90 25.64 18.12
C LYS A 117 20.49 24.47 18.89
N ASP A 118 21.55 24.77 19.62
CA ASP A 118 22.14 23.86 20.59
C ASP A 118 21.26 23.81 21.85
N ASN A 119 20.81 22.59 22.19
CA ASN A 119 20.01 22.35 23.39
C ASN A 119 20.86 21.52 24.35
N MET A 120 21.18 22.10 25.52
CA MET A 120 22.09 21.48 26.51
C MET A 120 21.31 20.71 27.55
N PHE A 121 21.76 19.49 27.80
CA PHE A 121 21.21 18.57 28.79
C PHE A 121 22.30 17.92 29.60
N ARG A 122 21.94 17.40 30.78
CA ARG A 122 22.79 16.56 31.60
C ARG A 122 22.30 15.11 31.47
N PHE A 123 23.13 14.27 30.90
CA PHE A 123 22.88 12.82 30.87
C PHE A 123 23.58 12.17 32.08
N THR A 124 22.84 11.29 32.79
CA THR A 124 23.39 10.47 33.88
C THR A 124 23.16 9.01 33.50
N ASN A 125 24.25 8.25 33.50
CA ASN A 125 24.23 6.82 33.18
C ASN A 125 23.78 5.97 34.37
N ALA A 126 23.61 4.67 34.18
CA ALA A 126 23.17 3.73 35.22
C ALA A 126 24.17 3.59 36.39
N LYS A 127 25.40 4.05 36.22
CA LYS A 127 26.43 4.09 37.30
C LYS A 127 26.39 5.39 38.09
N GLY A 128 25.54 6.35 37.74
CA GLY A 128 25.46 7.66 38.36
C GLY A 128 26.48 8.67 37.83
N GLU A 129 27.23 8.34 36.77
CA GLU A 129 28.19 9.23 36.14
C GLU A 129 27.42 10.21 35.25
N SER A 130 27.69 11.50 35.40
CA SER A 130 26.98 12.54 34.66
C SER A 130 27.90 13.28 33.70
N ARG A 131 27.37 13.62 32.51
CA ARG A 131 28.04 14.47 31.55
C ARG A 131 27.05 15.43 30.90
N ASN A 132 27.54 16.52 30.36
CA ASN A 132 26.74 17.44 29.56
C ASN A 132 26.68 16.89 28.13
N ILE A 133 25.48 16.91 27.56
CA ILE A 133 25.24 16.55 26.17
C ILE A 133 24.54 17.71 25.46
N CYS A 134 24.84 17.87 24.19
CA CYS A 134 24.21 18.81 23.30
C CYS A 134 23.34 18.06 22.28
N ILE A 135 22.07 18.43 22.16
CA ILE A 135 21.17 17.91 21.12
C ILE A 135 20.81 19.06 20.18
N THR A 136 21.05 18.87 18.90
CA THR A 136 20.73 19.81 17.83
C THR A 136 20.24 19.07 16.60
N GLY A 137 19.79 19.76 15.57
CA GLY A 137 19.39 19.16 14.32
C GLY A 137 20.13 19.77 13.13
N GLU A 138 20.31 18.96 12.11
CA GLU A 138 20.82 19.41 10.82
C GLU A 138 19.92 18.84 9.71
N ARG A 139 19.56 19.71 8.75
CA ARG A 139 18.84 19.23 7.58
C ARG A 139 19.77 18.47 6.66
N VAL A 140 19.38 17.24 6.37
CA VAL A 140 20.17 16.37 5.49
C VAL A 140 19.41 16.13 4.19
N LYS A 141 20.11 16.28 3.09
CA LYS A 141 19.60 15.93 1.77
C LYS A 141 19.70 14.41 1.58
N SER A 142 18.73 13.86 0.87
CA SER A 142 18.72 12.42 0.53
C SER A 142 19.97 12.04 -0.26
N LYS A 143 20.51 10.87 0.04
CA LYS A 143 21.57 10.21 -0.71
C LYS A 143 21.03 9.11 -1.64
N ALA A 144 19.71 8.97 -1.71
CA ALA A 144 19.08 8.02 -2.62
C ALA A 144 19.32 8.45 -4.07
N CYS A 145 19.85 7.53 -4.86
CA CYS A 145 20.23 7.77 -6.26
C CYS A 145 19.90 6.54 -7.13
N ASP A 146 18.67 6.02 -6.97
CA ASP A 146 18.22 4.87 -7.73
C ASP A 146 17.31 5.27 -8.88
N ILE A 147 17.35 4.49 -9.95
CA ILE A 147 16.25 4.43 -10.92
C ILE A 147 15.16 3.58 -10.26
N LEU A 148 13.95 4.13 -10.17
CA LEU A 148 12.78 3.46 -9.61
C LEU A 148 11.94 2.82 -10.71
N VAL A 149 11.75 3.56 -11.80
CA VAL A 149 11.10 3.10 -13.03
C VAL A 149 11.93 3.55 -14.22
N PHE A 150 11.93 2.73 -15.22
CA PHE A 150 12.47 3.05 -16.52
C PHE A 150 11.58 2.41 -17.59
N SER A 151 11.14 3.16 -18.58
CA SER A 151 10.35 2.65 -19.68
C SER A 151 10.73 3.34 -20.97
N LEU A 152 10.66 2.60 -22.07
CA LEU A 152 10.67 3.19 -23.41
C LEU A 152 9.27 3.67 -23.77
N ASP A 153 9.18 4.73 -24.55
CA ASP A 153 7.91 5.32 -24.96
C ASP A 153 7.36 4.66 -26.22
N ASP A 154 8.23 4.36 -27.18
CA ASP A 154 7.90 3.68 -28.44
C ASP A 154 9.08 2.81 -28.92
N PRO A 155 8.94 1.48 -28.98
CA PRO A 155 7.83 0.68 -28.47
C PRO A 155 7.71 0.84 -26.95
N ALA A 156 6.49 0.77 -26.43
CA ALA A 156 6.24 0.89 -24.99
C ALA A 156 6.77 -0.36 -24.26
N ILE A 157 7.93 -0.23 -23.62
CA ILE A 157 8.60 -1.33 -22.90
C ILE A 157 8.95 -0.88 -21.50
N SER A 158 8.42 -1.59 -20.51
CA SER A 158 8.82 -1.41 -19.12
C SER A 158 10.18 -2.05 -18.85
N GLY A 159 11.13 -1.25 -18.36
CA GLY A 159 12.44 -1.74 -17.96
C GLY A 159 12.42 -2.41 -16.59
N ILE A 160 13.12 -3.50 -16.46
CA ILE A 160 13.28 -4.22 -15.20
C ILE A 160 14.50 -3.65 -14.50
N VAL A 161 14.26 -2.97 -13.38
CA VAL A 161 15.29 -2.30 -12.61
C VAL A 161 15.84 -3.22 -11.53
N ASP A 162 17.13 -3.52 -11.58
CA ASP A 162 17.87 -4.18 -10.50
C ASP A 162 18.71 -3.12 -9.76
N LYS A 163 18.23 -2.68 -8.61
CA LYS A 163 18.89 -1.66 -7.79
C LYS A 163 20.23 -2.13 -7.20
N ASN A 164 20.41 -3.43 -7.01
CA ASN A 164 21.66 -3.99 -6.47
C ASN A 164 22.74 -4.05 -7.52
N LYS A 165 22.41 -4.54 -8.72
CA LYS A 165 23.34 -4.63 -9.85
C LYS A 165 23.49 -3.32 -10.61
N LYS A 166 22.64 -2.34 -10.33
CA LYS A 166 22.55 -1.06 -11.06
C LYS A 166 22.35 -1.29 -12.56
N THR A 167 21.41 -2.17 -12.90
CA THR A 167 21.02 -2.47 -14.28
C THR A 167 19.54 -2.22 -14.50
N VAL A 168 19.20 -1.86 -15.72
CA VAL A 168 17.83 -1.86 -16.23
C VAL A 168 17.80 -2.83 -17.40
N THR A 169 16.97 -3.85 -17.32
CA THR A 169 16.82 -4.82 -18.40
C THR A 169 15.61 -4.48 -19.24
N LEU A 170 15.80 -4.17 -20.50
CA LEU A 170 14.74 -4.03 -21.49
C LEU A 170 14.52 -5.35 -22.18
N VAL A 171 13.31 -5.85 -22.14
CA VAL A 171 12.95 -7.13 -22.74
C VAL A 171 12.22 -6.84 -24.04
N SER A 172 12.90 -7.07 -25.15
CA SER A 172 12.31 -6.85 -26.47
C SER A 172 13.05 -7.65 -27.53
N ALA A 173 12.29 -8.16 -28.49
CA ALA A 173 12.82 -8.68 -29.74
C ALA A 173 12.90 -7.61 -30.84
N GLU A 174 12.34 -6.43 -30.61
CA GLU A 174 12.26 -5.34 -31.60
C GLU A 174 13.55 -4.54 -31.68
N ASP A 175 13.71 -3.77 -32.76
CA ASP A 175 14.82 -2.82 -32.91
C ASP A 175 14.60 -1.59 -32.02
N LEU A 176 15.56 -1.30 -31.13
CA LEU A 176 15.52 -0.20 -30.20
C LEU A 176 16.58 0.86 -30.51
N SER A 177 16.91 1.07 -31.80
CA SER A 177 18.04 1.90 -32.22
C SER A 177 17.87 3.41 -32.01
N ALA A 178 16.65 3.91 -31.82
CA ALA A 178 16.36 5.34 -31.68
C ALA A 178 15.15 5.61 -30.75
N CYS A 179 15.11 4.96 -29.61
CA CYS A 179 13.99 5.09 -28.68
C CYS A 179 14.23 6.19 -27.64
N THR A 180 13.15 6.87 -27.27
CA THR A 180 13.09 7.73 -26.09
C THR A 180 12.63 6.93 -24.88
N ALA A 181 13.02 7.38 -23.70
CA ALA A 181 12.63 6.75 -22.46
C ALA A 181 12.13 7.75 -21.43
N SER A 182 11.28 7.27 -20.55
CA SER A 182 10.90 7.93 -19.31
C SER A 182 11.58 7.23 -18.15
N ALA A 183 12.15 7.98 -17.23
CA ALA A 183 12.75 7.42 -16.02
C ALA A 183 12.25 8.15 -14.79
N GLN A 184 11.88 7.39 -13.78
CA GLN A 184 11.66 7.91 -12.44
C GLN A 184 12.84 7.53 -11.57
N VAL A 185 13.37 8.52 -10.89
CA VAL A 185 14.52 8.34 -9.99
C VAL A 185 14.10 8.64 -8.55
N SER A 186 14.97 8.32 -7.61
CA SER A 186 14.78 8.67 -6.20
C SER A 186 14.37 10.13 -6.05
N ALA A 187 13.59 10.41 -5.02
CA ALA A 187 13.06 11.75 -4.77
C ALA A 187 14.15 12.82 -4.83
N HIS A 188 13.91 13.88 -5.60
CA HIS A 188 14.83 15.00 -5.80
C HIS A 188 16.21 14.64 -6.41
N ALA A 189 16.38 13.41 -6.88
CA ALA A 189 17.55 13.03 -7.68
C ALA A 189 17.41 13.49 -9.13
N THR A 190 18.53 13.57 -9.83
CA THR A 190 18.59 13.89 -11.26
C THR A 190 19.23 12.76 -12.05
N ILE A 191 18.84 12.60 -13.30
CA ILE A 191 19.37 11.57 -14.20
C ILE A 191 20.05 12.22 -15.42
N SER A 192 21.18 11.68 -15.85
CA SER A 192 21.93 12.14 -17.02
C SER A 192 22.58 10.96 -17.74
N PRO A 193 22.58 10.92 -19.10
CA PRO A 193 21.90 11.86 -20.00
C PRO A 193 20.39 11.89 -19.78
N ASP A 194 19.70 12.86 -20.39
CA ASP A 194 18.24 12.94 -20.33
C ASP A 194 17.64 11.74 -21.09
N PRO A 195 16.86 10.88 -20.42
CA PRO A 195 16.26 9.70 -21.07
C PRO A 195 15.29 10.06 -22.20
N SER A 196 14.68 11.25 -22.18
CA SER A 196 13.78 11.72 -23.25
C SER A 196 14.49 12.01 -24.57
N THR A 197 15.82 12.02 -24.58
CA THR A 197 16.59 12.11 -25.82
C THR A 197 16.76 10.73 -26.45
N PRO A 198 16.58 10.57 -27.80
CA PRO A 198 16.71 9.29 -28.45
C PRO A 198 18.07 8.64 -28.22
N GLN A 199 18.08 7.37 -27.85
CA GLN A 199 19.27 6.54 -27.61
C GLN A 199 19.16 5.23 -28.37
N ASP A 200 20.30 4.57 -28.63
CA ASP A 200 20.38 3.23 -29.20
C ASP A 200 20.43 2.16 -28.08
N TYR A 201 19.25 1.69 -27.67
CA TYR A 201 19.14 0.66 -26.63
C TYR A 201 19.36 -0.77 -27.13
N ASN A 202 19.73 -0.99 -28.40
CA ASN A 202 20.29 -2.28 -28.83
C ASN A 202 21.72 -2.48 -28.29
N LYS A 203 22.34 -1.42 -27.76
CA LYS A 203 23.62 -1.43 -27.05
C LYS A 203 23.43 -1.01 -25.61
N ASP A 204 24.40 -1.30 -24.78
CA ASP A 204 24.43 -0.87 -23.40
C ASP A 204 24.45 0.68 -23.31
N VAL A 205 23.42 1.24 -22.70
CA VAL A 205 23.31 2.69 -22.46
C VAL A 205 23.50 2.97 -20.97
N LYS A 206 24.37 3.94 -20.64
CA LYS A 206 24.64 4.28 -19.24
C LYS A 206 23.94 5.57 -18.83
N PHE A 207 23.33 5.52 -17.66
CA PHE A 207 22.73 6.67 -17.02
C PHE A 207 23.36 6.88 -15.64
N ARG A 208 23.65 8.13 -15.31
CA ARG A 208 24.09 8.53 -13.99
C ARG A 208 22.93 9.17 -13.24
N VAL A 209 22.57 8.61 -12.10
CA VAL A 209 21.58 9.19 -11.18
C VAL A 209 22.33 9.86 -10.05
N THR A 210 22.17 11.17 -9.92
CA THR A 210 22.79 11.98 -8.86
C THR A 210 21.73 12.29 -7.82
N ALA A 211 22.02 11.95 -6.56
CA ALA A 211 21.12 12.16 -5.44
C ALA A 211 20.85 13.64 -5.15
N HIS A 212 19.87 13.92 -4.31
CA HIS A 212 19.52 15.27 -3.86
C HIS A 212 20.70 16.01 -3.22
N ASP A 213 21.67 15.31 -2.58
CA ASP A 213 22.85 15.93 -2.00
C ASP A 213 23.83 16.52 -3.06
N GLY A 214 23.63 16.18 -4.33
CA GLY A 214 24.45 16.61 -5.45
C GLY A 214 25.85 15.98 -5.51
N GLN A 215 26.16 15.04 -4.63
CA GLN A 215 27.47 14.40 -4.52
C GLN A 215 27.39 12.89 -4.70
N THR A 216 26.42 12.26 -4.06
CA THR A 216 26.19 10.81 -4.15
C THR A 216 25.58 10.48 -5.50
N PHE A 217 26.08 9.44 -6.16
CA PHE A 217 25.53 9.02 -7.45
C PHE A 217 25.62 7.52 -7.64
N SER A 218 24.77 6.99 -8.52
CA SER A 218 24.84 5.63 -9.06
C SER A 218 24.90 5.68 -10.58
N GLU A 219 25.63 4.74 -11.17
CA GLU A 219 25.64 4.53 -12.62
C GLU A 219 24.82 3.27 -12.93
N TYR A 220 23.77 3.44 -13.72
CA TYR A 220 22.93 2.35 -14.23
C TYR A 220 23.32 2.04 -15.67
N THR A 221 23.34 0.75 -16.00
CA THR A 221 23.47 0.28 -17.37
C THR A 221 22.14 -0.27 -17.84
N VAL A 222 21.58 0.33 -18.89
CA VAL A 222 20.40 -0.21 -19.56
C VAL A 222 20.86 -1.22 -20.61
N ILE A 223 20.39 -2.45 -20.47
CA ILE A 223 20.75 -3.57 -21.34
C ILE A 223 19.50 -4.15 -21.99
N LYS A 224 19.60 -4.54 -23.26
CA LYS A 224 18.54 -5.26 -23.95
C LYS A 224 18.73 -6.75 -23.80
N THR A 225 17.69 -7.45 -23.40
CA THR A 225 17.69 -8.92 -23.31
C THR A 225 16.26 -9.44 -23.45
N VAL A 226 16.15 -10.75 -23.64
CA VAL A 226 14.88 -11.47 -23.58
C VAL A 226 14.99 -12.47 -22.42
N PRO A 227 14.69 -12.09 -21.16
CA PRO A 227 14.74 -13.02 -20.04
C PRO A 227 13.63 -14.06 -20.15
N ASP A 228 13.88 -15.21 -19.58
CA ASP A 228 12.86 -16.22 -19.39
C ASP A 228 11.89 -15.79 -18.29
N LYS A 229 10.61 -16.09 -18.49
CA LYS A 229 9.60 -16.04 -17.42
C LYS A 229 9.65 -17.35 -16.63
N ILE A 230 9.27 -17.30 -15.36
CA ILE A 230 8.93 -18.51 -14.61
C ILE A 230 7.70 -19.17 -15.25
N ASP A 231 7.52 -20.45 -15.02
CA ASP A 231 6.50 -21.25 -15.73
C ASP A 231 5.05 -20.77 -15.45
N LYS A 232 4.78 -20.28 -14.25
CA LYS A 232 3.43 -19.80 -13.86
C LYS A 232 3.52 -18.78 -12.73
N GLY A 233 2.68 -17.74 -12.81
CA GLY A 233 2.50 -16.74 -11.77
C GLY A 233 3.68 -15.79 -11.63
N PHE A 234 3.89 -15.28 -10.42
CA PHE A 234 4.98 -14.36 -10.09
C PHE A 234 5.97 -14.95 -9.08
N ASP A 235 7.19 -14.45 -9.10
CA ASP A 235 8.19 -14.76 -8.07
C ASP A 235 7.83 -14.03 -6.76
N LYS A 236 7.48 -14.79 -5.72
CA LYS A 236 7.13 -14.21 -4.40
C LYS A 236 8.26 -13.37 -3.79
N SER A 237 9.50 -13.64 -4.16
CA SER A 237 10.66 -12.87 -3.70
C SER A 237 10.79 -11.50 -4.38
N SER A 238 10.05 -11.27 -5.48
CA SER A 238 10.02 -10.00 -6.19
C SER A 238 9.06 -8.97 -5.58
N LEU A 239 8.29 -9.35 -4.56
CA LEU A 239 7.34 -8.45 -3.92
C LEU A 239 8.04 -7.19 -3.39
N GLU A 240 7.69 -6.06 -3.96
CA GLU A 240 8.21 -4.75 -3.59
C GLU A 240 7.09 -3.83 -3.16
N ALA A 241 7.22 -3.19 -1.98
CA ALA A 241 6.33 -2.11 -1.57
C ALA A 241 6.71 -0.83 -2.31
N LEU A 242 5.75 -0.16 -2.93
CA LEU A 242 5.96 1.04 -3.71
C LEU A 242 5.82 2.30 -2.84
N PHE A 243 4.64 2.48 -2.28
CA PHE A 243 4.32 3.58 -1.36
C PHE A 243 3.16 3.19 -0.45
N ASN A 244 3.05 3.91 0.66
CA ASN A 244 1.91 3.85 1.56
C ASN A 244 1.79 5.18 2.30
N PHE A 245 0.69 5.93 2.11
CA PHE A 245 0.55 7.27 2.68
C PHE A 245 -0.91 7.70 2.83
N GLU A 246 -1.13 8.78 3.56
CA GLU A 246 -2.41 9.46 3.66
C GLU A 246 -2.68 10.29 2.39
N PRO A 247 -3.71 9.96 1.57
CA PRO A 247 -3.92 10.56 0.24
C PRO A 247 -4.08 12.07 0.25
N VAL A 248 -4.80 12.62 1.24
CA VAL A 248 -5.10 14.06 1.31
C VAL A 248 -3.83 14.90 1.42
N SER A 249 -2.87 14.47 2.25
CA SER A 249 -1.65 15.23 2.48
C SER A 249 -0.62 15.07 1.37
N MET A 250 -0.65 13.96 0.63
CA MET A 250 0.36 13.63 -0.36
C MET A 250 -0.09 13.87 -1.79
N ALA A 251 -1.25 13.33 -2.15
CA ALA A 251 -1.74 13.34 -3.52
C ALA A 251 -2.76 14.46 -3.77
N GLY A 252 -3.16 15.22 -2.75
CA GLY A 252 -4.22 16.21 -2.84
C GLY A 252 -5.55 15.59 -3.28
N LEU A 253 -5.80 14.34 -2.86
CA LEU A 253 -7.05 13.65 -3.11
C LEU A 253 -8.15 14.21 -2.18
N PRO A 254 -9.43 13.99 -2.51
CA PRO A 254 -10.55 14.44 -1.68
C PRO A 254 -10.47 13.93 -0.24
N ALA A 255 -11.11 14.66 0.68
CA ALA A 255 -11.19 14.25 2.07
C ALA A 255 -11.78 12.83 2.21
N TYR A 256 -11.12 11.98 2.96
CA TYR A 256 -11.47 10.57 3.14
C TYR A 256 -12.83 10.33 3.81
N ASN A 257 -13.40 11.29 4.50
CA ASN A 257 -14.70 11.19 5.18
C ASN A 257 -15.87 11.80 4.42
N ALA A 258 -15.71 12.10 3.13
CA ALA A 258 -16.81 12.61 2.31
C ALA A 258 -17.74 11.45 1.94
N ALA A 259 -19.00 11.54 2.37
CA ALA A 259 -20.00 10.47 2.21
C ALA A 259 -20.47 10.28 0.75
N ASP A 260 -20.13 11.21 -0.13
CA ASP A 260 -20.47 11.22 -1.55
C ASP A 260 -19.31 10.80 -2.48
N ILE A 261 -18.26 10.21 -1.91
CA ILE A 261 -17.16 9.66 -2.69
C ILE A 261 -17.46 8.20 -3.04
N TYR A 262 -17.27 7.85 -4.32
CA TYR A 262 -17.38 6.51 -4.87
C TYR A 262 -16.01 6.13 -5.46
N PRO A 263 -15.03 5.72 -4.62
CA PRO A 263 -13.67 5.53 -5.07
C PRO A 263 -13.56 4.35 -6.02
N SER A 264 -12.85 4.57 -7.12
CA SER A 264 -12.41 3.52 -8.03
C SER A 264 -11.04 3.85 -8.59
N MET A 265 -10.27 2.83 -8.90
CA MET A 265 -8.90 2.96 -9.39
C MET A 265 -8.69 2.19 -10.69
N ALA A 266 -7.72 2.66 -11.47
CA ALA A 266 -7.25 2.01 -12.69
C ALA A 266 -5.76 2.26 -12.87
N VAL A 267 -5.12 1.47 -13.73
CA VAL A 267 -3.73 1.68 -14.11
C VAL A 267 -3.61 1.73 -15.62
N THR A 268 -2.87 2.69 -16.12
CA THR A 268 -2.53 2.80 -17.55
C THR A 268 -1.16 3.45 -17.73
N GLY A 269 -0.28 2.83 -18.49
CA GLY A 269 1.06 3.34 -18.77
C GLY A 269 1.87 3.67 -17.51
N GLY A 270 1.79 2.82 -16.48
CA GLY A 270 2.47 3.02 -15.20
C GLY A 270 1.92 4.16 -14.34
N LYS A 271 0.75 4.71 -14.67
CA LYS A 271 0.04 5.74 -13.90
C LYS A 271 -1.13 5.12 -13.15
N LEU A 272 -1.24 5.42 -11.86
CA LEU A 272 -2.41 5.08 -11.06
C LEU A 272 -3.46 6.18 -11.23
N VAL A 273 -4.60 5.83 -11.81
CA VAL A 273 -5.77 6.73 -11.94
C VAL A 273 -6.67 6.53 -10.73
N PHE A 274 -7.09 7.64 -10.13
CA PHE A 274 -8.02 7.65 -8.99
C PHE A 274 -9.25 8.47 -9.35
N CYS A 275 -10.41 7.83 -9.29
CA CYS A 275 -11.72 8.42 -9.54
C CYS A 275 -12.52 8.46 -8.24
N THR A 276 -13.19 9.57 -7.97
CA THR A 276 -14.09 9.73 -6.82
C THR A 276 -15.56 9.55 -7.16
N GLY A 277 -15.88 9.39 -8.44
CA GLY A 277 -17.25 9.44 -8.95
C GLY A 277 -17.79 10.88 -9.13
N ASN A 278 -17.05 11.88 -8.69
CA ASN A 278 -17.42 13.29 -8.73
C ASN A 278 -16.28 14.12 -9.34
N GLY A 279 -16.42 14.55 -10.58
CA GLY A 279 -15.42 15.32 -11.31
C GLY A 279 -14.42 14.49 -12.09
N ALA A 280 -13.44 15.16 -12.70
CA ALA A 280 -12.41 14.49 -13.49
C ALA A 280 -11.48 13.65 -12.59
N PRO A 281 -11.21 12.39 -12.95
CA PRO A 281 -10.24 11.58 -12.21
C PRO A 281 -8.84 12.19 -12.26
N VAL A 282 -8.09 12.03 -11.19
CA VAL A 282 -6.69 12.41 -11.11
C VAL A 282 -5.81 11.21 -11.44
N TYR A 283 -4.57 11.47 -11.88
CA TYR A 283 -3.59 10.41 -12.01
C TYR A 283 -2.33 10.71 -11.18
N LEU A 284 -1.79 9.64 -10.64
CA LEU A 284 -0.64 9.61 -9.78
C LEU A 284 0.46 8.83 -10.47
N ASN A 285 1.68 9.12 -10.08
CA ASN A 285 2.80 8.28 -10.40
C ASN A 285 2.64 6.89 -9.74
N GLY A 286 2.60 5.81 -10.52
CA GLY A 286 2.33 4.47 -10.01
C GLY A 286 3.39 3.94 -9.03
N ILE A 287 4.59 4.52 -9.00
CA ILE A 287 5.67 4.08 -8.11
C ILE A 287 5.78 4.94 -6.86
N THR A 288 5.63 6.25 -7.01
CA THR A 288 5.79 7.19 -5.89
C THR A 288 4.47 7.62 -5.27
N GLY A 289 3.34 7.37 -5.94
CA GLY A 289 2.02 7.80 -5.49
C GLY A 289 1.78 9.32 -5.59
N VAL A 290 2.73 10.10 -6.09
CA VAL A 290 2.61 11.57 -6.20
C VAL A 290 1.64 11.93 -7.32
N LYS A 291 0.70 12.86 -7.04
CA LYS A 291 -0.22 13.39 -8.06
C LYS A 291 0.55 14.11 -9.17
N GLU A 292 0.28 13.77 -10.41
CA GLU A 292 0.88 14.38 -11.59
C GLU A 292 -0.12 15.19 -12.41
N GLY A 293 -1.42 14.98 -12.21
CA GLY A 293 -2.42 15.78 -12.93
C GLY A 293 -3.83 15.17 -12.91
N GLU A 294 -4.65 15.63 -13.83
CA GLU A 294 -5.98 15.12 -14.13
C GLU A 294 -5.95 14.42 -15.48
N ILE A 295 -6.73 13.34 -15.63
CA ILE A 295 -6.84 12.67 -16.92
C ILE A 295 -7.55 13.57 -17.94
N ASN A 296 -7.29 13.32 -19.21
CA ASN A 296 -8.13 13.86 -20.27
C ASN A 296 -9.40 12.97 -20.36
N ASP A 297 -10.44 13.34 -19.62
CA ASP A 297 -11.69 12.58 -19.61
C ASP A 297 -12.64 12.91 -20.79
N GLY A 298 -12.24 13.79 -21.70
CA GLY A 298 -13.07 14.23 -22.82
C GLY A 298 -14.36 14.95 -22.40
N GLY A 299 -14.46 15.39 -21.13
CA GLY A 299 -15.66 16.00 -20.55
C GLY A 299 -16.74 15.00 -20.15
N ILE A 300 -16.42 13.72 -20.02
CA ILE A 300 -17.35 12.63 -19.66
C ILE A 300 -17.75 12.69 -18.18
N ALA A 301 -16.83 13.11 -17.29
CA ALA A 301 -16.98 13.04 -15.84
C ALA A 301 -17.42 11.63 -15.38
N PRO A 302 -16.55 10.62 -15.50
CA PRO A 302 -16.91 9.23 -15.26
C PRO A 302 -17.31 8.99 -13.81
N ALA A 303 -18.24 8.07 -13.60
CA ALA A 303 -18.64 7.61 -12.27
C ALA A 303 -17.64 6.62 -11.68
N ALA A 304 -17.05 5.77 -12.52
CA ALA A 304 -16.02 4.82 -12.12
C ALA A 304 -15.01 4.58 -13.23
N VAL A 305 -13.84 4.07 -12.82
CA VAL A 305 -12.74 3.67 -13.70
C VAL A 305 -12.26 2.27 -13.33
N THR A 306 -11.71 1.56 -14.30
CA THR A 306 -10.97 0.31 -14.11
C THR A 306 -9.96 0.14 -15.25
N ASN A 307 -9.16 -0.91 -15.25
CA ASN A 307 -8.27 -1.27 -16.35
C ASN A 307 -8.46 -2.72 -16.78
N ASP A 308 -8.14 -3.01 -18.02
CA ASP A 308 -7.98 -4.35 -18.52
C ASP A 308 -6.53 -4.86 -18.38
N GLU A 309 -6.24 -6.04 -18.94
CA GLU A 309 -4.91 -6.67 -18.90
C GLU A 309 -3.95 -6.12 -19.97
N ALA A 310 -4.44 -5.28 -20.90
CA ALA A 310 -3.65 -4.58 -21.90
C ALA A 310 -3.34 -3.12 -21.50
N GLU A 311 -3.59 -2.74 -20.23
CA GLU A 311 -3.46 -1.39 -19.67
C GLU A 311 -4.39 -0.35 -20.31
N ASN A 312 -5.49 -0.76 -20.96
CA ASN A 312 -6.51 0.19 -21.38
C ASN A 312 -7.23 0.77 -20.15
N LEU A 313 -7.35 2.08 -20.09
CA LEU A 313 -8.17 2.77 -19.11
C LEU A 313 -9.64 2.67 -19.54
N ILE A 314 -10.49 2.12 -18.68
CA ILE A 314 -11.91 1.92 -18.94
C ILE A 314 -12.70 2.82 -18.00
N LEU A 315 -13.64 3.56 -18.55
CA LEU A 315 -14.48 4.51 -17.83
C LEU A 315 -15.94 4.18 -18.05
N CYS A 316 -16.79 4.47 -17.09
CA CYS A 316 -18.23 4.34 -17.26
C CYS A 316 -18.99 5.52 -16.60
N ASN A 317 -20.24 5.71 -17.04
CA ASN A 317 -21.18 6.60 -16.35
C ASN A 317 -22.00 5.83 -15.31
N HIS A 318 -22.64 6.55 -14.41
CA HIS A 318 -23.68 6.02 -13.55
C HIS A 318 -25.05 6.30 -14.18
N VAL A 319 -25.97 5.34 -14.10
CA VAL A 319 -27.32 5.49 -14.63
C VAL A 319 -28.35 4.81 -13.73
N ASP A 320 -29.52 5.41 -13.69
CA ASP A 320 -30.72 4.79 -13.10
C ASP A 320 -31.27 3.67 -14.00
N GLY A 321 -32.27 2.96 -13.51
CA GLY A 321 -33.00 1.98 -14.29
C GLY A 321 -33.60 2.57 -15.58
N GLY A 322 -33.41 1.88 -16.70
CA GLY A 322 -33.82 2.33 -18.02
C GLY A 322 -32.87 3.35 -18.67
N GLY A 323 -31.84 3.83 -17.98
CA GLY A 323 -30.86 4.77 -18.51
C GLY A 323 -29.88 4.13 -19.50
N GLU A 324 -29.23 4.97 -20.32
CA GLU A 324 -28.20 4.52 -21.27
C GLU A 324 -26.85 4.42 -20.56
N PHE A 325 -26.39 3.19 -20.34
CA PHE A 325 -25.07 2.91 -19.78
C PHE A 325 -24.02 2.93 -20.90
N LYS A 326 -22.89 3.57 -20.62
CA LYS A 326 -21.79 3.74 -21.57
C LYS A 326 -20.48 3.31 -20.96
N ILE A 327 -19.70 2.64 -21.78
CA ILE A 327 -18.31 2.24 -21.47
C ILE A 327 -17.42 2.94 -22.48
N TRP A 328 -16.42 3.66 -21.99
CA TRP A 328 -15.41 4.31 -22.81
C TRP A 328 -14.05 3.66 -22.55
N LYS A 329 -13.16 3.78 -23.52
CA LYS A 329 -11.79 3.32 -23.49
C LYS A 329 -10.83 4.46 -23.80
N ALA A 330 -9.73 4.54 -23.06
CA ALA A 330 -8.59 5.37 -23.39
C ALA A 330 -7.29 4.55 -23.26
N THR A 331 -6.30 4.82 -24.10
CA THR A 331 -5.01 4.11 -24.09
C THR A 331 -3.97 4.77 -23.21
N SER A 332 -4.26 5.93 -22.64
CA SER A 332 -3.42 6.65 -21.70
C SER A 332 -4.21 7.73 -20.95
N VAL A 333 -3.62 8.27 -19.89
CA VAL A 333 -4.19 9.41 -19.12
C VAL A 333 -4.31 10.71 -19.93
N LYS A 334 -3.64 10.81 -21.08
CA LYS A 334 -3.65 11.99 -21.96
C LYS A 334 -4.57 11.85 -23.16
N THR A 335 -4.95 10.62 -23.52
CA THR A 335 -5.83 10.33 -24.64
C THR A 335 -7.28 10.53 -24.23
N ALA A 336 -8.05 11.29 -25.00
CA ALA A 336 -9.49 11.42 -24.78
C ALA A 336 -10.15 10.04 -24.94
N PRO A 337 -11.06 9.65 -24.03
CA PRO A 337 -11.74 8.36 -24.14
C PRO A 337 -12.64 8.27 -25.38
N GLU A 338 -12.63 7.12 -26.03
CA GLU A 338 -13.53 6.77 -27.11
C GLU A 338 -14.65 5.87 -26.60
N LEU A 339 -15.87 6.06 -27.12
CA LEU A 339 -16.99 5.20 -26.77
C LEU A 339 -16.71 3.77 -27.25
N PHE A 340 -16.54 2.84 -26.31
CA PHE A 340 -16.36 1.43 -26.61
C PHE A 340 -17.69 0.72 -26.84
N HIS A 341 -18.66 0.94 -25.93
CA HIS A 341 -19.98 0.32 -26.05
C HIS A 341 -21.04 1.12 -25.29
N SER A 342 -22.31 1.00 -25.71
CA SER A 342 -23.44 1.50 -24.94
C SER A 342 -24.61 0.53 -25.01
N PHE A 343 -25.39 0.47 -23.93
CA PHE A 343 -26.62 -0.32 -23.84
C PHE A 343 -27.61 0.30 -22.86
N THR A 344 -28.88 -0.06 -22.97
CA THR A 344 -29.89 0.39 -22.00
C THR A 344 -29.83 -0.52 -20.77
N ASN A 345 -29.72 0.07 -19.56
CA ASN A 345 -29.92 -0.65 -18.31
C ASN A 345 -31.35 -1.21 -18.27
N SER A 346 -31.50 -2.51 -18.48
CA SER A 346 -32.77 -3.20 -18.58
C SER A 346 -33.44 -3.48 -17.23
N THR A 347 -32.82 -3.06 -16.13
CA THR A 347 -33.35 -3.23 -14.77
C THR A 347 -33.98 -1.94 -14.26
N ASP A 348 -34.62 -2.01 -13.10
CA ASP A 348 -35.15 -0.87 -12.36
C ASP A 348 -34.17 -0.31 -11.31
N LEU A 349 -32.94 -0.86 -11.25
CA LEU A 349 -31.91 -0.50 -10.28
C LEU A 349 -30.80 0.33 -10.92
N PRO A 350 -30.19 1.27 -10.20
CA PRO A 350 -29.03 2.01 -10.69
C PRO A 350 -27.79 1.12 -10.82
N MET A 351 -26.83 1.55 -11.65
CA MET A 351 -25.55 0.88 -11.86
C MET A 351 -24.47 1.86 -12.31
N GLY A 352 -23.21 1.54 -12.01
CA GLY A 352 -22.07 2.25 -12.56
C GLY A 352 -20.99 2.69 -11.58
N TYR A 353 -21.15 2.50 -10.28
CA TYR A 353 -20.08 2.77 -9.30
C TYR A 353 -19.11 1.61 -9.10
N SER A 354 -19.44 0.39 -9.54
CA SER A 354 -18.53 -0.74 -9.56
C SER A 354 -18.51 -1.36 -10.96
N ILE A 355 -17.35 -1.35 -11.58
CA ILE A 355 -17.04 -1.97 -12.88
C ILE A 355 -15.71 -2.68 -12.77
N LYS A 356 -15.67 -3.98 -13.10
CA LYS A 356 -14.46 -4.80 -13.03
C LYS A 356 -14.28 -5.56 -14.34
N VAL A 357 -13.02 -5.70 -14.77
CA VAL A 357 -12.67 -6.29 -16.06
C VAL A 357 -11.61 -7.35 -15.88
N ILE A 358 -11.80 -8.50 -16.52
CA ILE A 358 -10.76 -9.52 -16.72
C ILE A 358 -10.57 -9.76 -18.22
N GLY A 359 -9.33 -9.88 -18.66
CA GLY A 359 -8.95 -10.03 -20.07
C GLY A 359 -8.62 -8.70 -20.74
N ASP A 360 -8.53 -8.70 -22.05
CA ASP A 360 -8.20 -7.56 -22.91
C ASP A 360 -9.44 -7.17 -23.72
N ILE A 361 -9.92 -5.94 -23.60
CA ILE A 361 -11.12 -5.48 -24.35
C ILE A 361 -10.87 -5.32 -25.85
N ASP A 362 -9.63 -5.31 -26.29
CA ASP A 362 -9.28 -5.39 -27.72
C ASP A 362 -9.20 -6.83 -28.24
N GLY A 363 -9.25 -7.80 -27.35
CA GLY A 363 -9.31 -9.24 -27.59
C GLY A 363 -10.55 -9.87 -26.96
N ASP A 364 -10.34 -10.72 -25.96
CA ASP A 364 -11.41 -11.37 -25.20
C ASP A 364 -11.42 -10.84 -23.77
N ALA A 365 -12.59 -10.42 -23.30
CA ALA A 365 -12.77 -9.90 -21.95
C ALA A 365 -14.19 -10.17 -21.40
N VAL A 366 -14.29 -10.13 -20.09
CA VAL A 366 -15.55 -10.04 -19.35
C VAL A 366 -15.54 -8.78 -18.49
N ILE A 367 -16.62 -8.02 -18.55
CA ILE A 367 -16.85 -6.83 -17.73
C ILE A 367 -18.06 -7.13 -16.85
N ASP A 368 -17.87 -7.15 -15.55
CA ASP A 368 -18.94 -7.31 -14.58
C ASP A 368 -19.25 -5.96 -13.92
N ILE A 369 -20.51 -5.58 -13.88
CA ILE A 369 -21.02 -4.31 -13.34
C ILE A 369 -22.13 -4.66 -12.35
N THR A 370 -21.95 -4.29 -11.10
CA THR A 370 -22.96 -4.52 -10.06
C THR A 370 -24.02 -3.42 -10.11
N HIS A 371 -25.28 -3.80 -9.84
CA HIS A 371 -26.34 -2.84 -9.63
C HIS A 371 -26.44 -2.51 -8.14
N GLU A 372 -26.62 -1.24 -7.83
CA GLU A 372 -26.81 -0.79 -6.45
C GLU A 372 -28.28 -1.02 -6.02
N GLY A 373 -28.48 -1.26 -4.72
CA GLY A 373 -29.79 -1.12 -4.10
C GLY A 373 -30.20 0.36 -3.99
N ILE A 374 -31.46 0.60 -3.73
CA ILE A 374 -31.98 1.94 -3.44
C ILE A 374 -32.19 2.02 -1.93
N ALA A 375 -31.45 2.90 -1.26
CA ALA A 375 -31.46 3.01 0.20
C ALA A 375 -32.87 3.18 0.77
N GLY A 376 -33.26 2.31 1.70
CA GLY A 376 -34.59 2.30 2.34
C GLY A 376 -35.74 1.87 1.43
N VAL A 377 -35.48 1.45 0.18
CA VAL A 377 -36.50 1.04 -0.79
C VAL A 377 -36.33 -0.41 -1.21
N THR A 378 -35.20 -0.78 -1.79
CA THR A 378 -34.96 -2.15 -2.27
C THR A 378 -33.48 -2.49 -2.29
N SER A 379 -33.16 -3.77 -2.03
CA SER A 379 -31.82 -4.32 -2.25
C SER A 379 -31.65 -4.74 -3.70
N SER A 380 -30.41 -4.76 -4.16
CA SER A 380 -30.01 -5.35 -5.44
C SER A 380 -29.61 -6.80 -5.26
N SER A 381 -29.75 -7.57 -6.33
CA SER A 381 -29.19 -8.92 -6.49
C SER A 381 -28.64 -9.09 -7.90
N LYS A 382 -28.42 -8.00 -8.63
CA LYS A 382 -28.18 -8.02 -10.07
C LYS A 382 -26.76 -7.62 -10.44
N VAL A 383 -26.18 -8.39 -11.36
CA VAL A 383 -24.89 -8.09 -12.01
C VAL A 383 -25.13 -8.08 -13.51
N THR A 384 -24.78 -6.99 -14.18
CA THR A 384 -24.72 -6.96 -15.65
C THR A 384 -23.34 -7.46 -16.08
N ARG A 385 -23.34 -8.49 -16.92
CA ARG A 385 -22.14 -9.02 -17.55
C ARG A 385 -22.10 -8.60 -19.02
N VAL A 386 -21.02 -7.96 -19.42
CA VAL A 386 -20.69 -7.66 -20.82
C VAL A 386 -19.58 -8.62 -21.26
N THR A 387 -19.82 -9.36 -22.33
CA THR A 387 -18.83 -10.28 -22.91
C THR A 387 -18.26 -9.67 -24.17
N VAL A 388 -16.93 -9.61 -24.23
CA VAL A 388 -16.16 -9.14 -25.38
C VAL A 388 -15.47 -10.33 -26.03
N ALA A 389 -15.53 -10.43 -27.34
CA ALA A 389 -14.79 -11.42 -28.11
C ALA A 389 -14.21 -10.77 -29.38
N GLY A 390 -12.92 -10.93 -29.59
CA GLY A 390 -12.20 -10.32 -30.70
C GLY A 390 -12.35 -8.80 -30.75
N GLY A 391 -12.33 -8.12 -29.61
CA GLY A 391 -12.43 -6.67 -29.49
C GLY A 391 -13.85 -6.10 -29.70
N SER A 392 -14.87 -6.95 -29.71
CA SER A 392 -16.26 -6.51 -29.92
C SER A 392 -17.18 -7.09 -28.86
N VAL A 393 -18.14 -6.31 -28.38
CA VAL A 393 -19.16 -6.81 -27.45
C VAL A 393 -20.09 -7.78 -28.20
N VAL A 394 -20.16 -9.01 -27.69
CA VAL A 394 -20.97 -10.08 -28.28
C VAL A 394 -22.20 -10.45 -27.44
N ASP A 395 -22.21 -10.06 -26.16
CA ASP A 395 -23.34 -10.31 -25.25
C ASP A 395 -23.39 -9.27 -24.13
N VAL A 396 -24.60 -8.88 -23.77
CA VAL A 396 -24.91 -8.11 -22.55
C VAL A 396 -26.05 -8.82 -21.85
N SER A 397 -25.78 -9.36 -20.67
CA SER A 397 -26.77 -10.14 -19.92
C SER A 397 -26.82 -9.70 -18.45
N VAL A 398 -27.99 -9.81 -17.85
CA VAL A 398 -28.20 -9.55 -16.43
C VAL A 398 -28.34 -10.88 -15.70
N LEU A 399 -27.45 -11.10 -14.72
CA LEU A 399 -27.57 -12.20 -13.77
C LEU A 399 -28.36 -11.72 -12.55
N ASP A 400 -29.43 -12.41 -12.20
CA ASP A 400 -30.20 -12.16 -10.99
C ASP A 400 -29.89 -13.25 -9.95
N LEU A 401 -29.26 -12.86 -8.86
CA LEU A 401 -28.77 -13.74 -7.82
C LEU A 401 -29.74 -13.87 -6.63
N ALA A 402 -30.94 -13.29 -6.73
CA ALA A 402 -31.97 -13.42 -5.69
C ALA A 402 -32.33 -14.89 -5.42
N GLY A 403 -32.36 -15.73 -6.47
CA GLY A 403 -32.58 -17.17 -6.37
C GLY A 403 -31.49 -17.92 -5.57
N ALA A 404 -30.29 -17.36 -5.49
CA ALA A 404 -29.17 -17.85 -4.69
C ALA A 404 -29.18 -17.28 -3.26
N GLY A 405 -30.14 -16.44 -2.91
CA GLY A 405 -30.25 -15.80 -1.60
C GLY A 405 -29.26 -14.64 -1.39
N LEU A 406 -28.69 -14.09 -2.46
CA LEU A 406 -27.75 -12.99 -2.41
C LEU A 406 -28.45 -11.67 -2.66
N ALA A 407 -28.21 -10.69 -1.79
CA ALA A 407 -28.77 -9.35 -1.93
C ALA A 407 -27.92 -8.34 -1.18
N TRP A 408 -27.78 -7.13 -1.74
CA TRP A 408 -26.96 -6.05 -1.18
C TRP A 408 -27.65 -4.68 -1.32
N GLY A 409 -27.16 -3.71 -0.55
CA GLY A 409 -27.68 -2.34 -0.55
C GLY A 409 -27.04 -1.46 -1.61
N GLY A 410 -27.15 -0.15 -1.42
CA GLY A 410 -26.63 0.88 -2.32
C GLY A 410 -25.30 1.48 -1.85
N ALA A 411 -24.54 1.97 -2.83
CA ALA A 411 -23.33 2.75 -2.58
C ALA A 411 -23.66 4.08 -1.84
N PRO A 412 -22.69 4.65 -1.12
CA PRO A 412 -21.32 4.21 -0.92
C PRO A 412 -21.15 3.20 0.23
N VAL A 413 -22.19 3.03 1.06
CA VAL A 413 -22.12 2.22 2.29
C VAL A 413 -21.94 0.75 1.98
N ASN A 414 -22.59 0.29 0.92
CA ASN A 414 -22.71 -1.10 0.55
C ASN A 414 -22.10 -1.36 -0.83
N ASN A 415 -20.88 -0.88 -1.03
CA ASN A 415 -20.12 -1.20 -2.23
C ASN A 415 -20.11 -2.72 -2.44
N THR A 416 -20.33 -3.12 -3.68
CA THR A 416 -20.41 -4.52 -4.06
C THR A 416 -19.57 -4.72 -5.29
N ASP A 417 -18.56 -5.58 -5.21
CA ASP A 417 -17.75 -5.96 -6.36
C ASP A 417 -18.08 -7.37 -6.82
N ALA A 418 -18.12 -7.54 -8.14
CA ALA A 418 -18.19 -8.81 -8.82
C ALA A 418 -17.01 -8.94 -9.78
N VAL A 419 -16.24 -10.01 -9.70
CA VAL A 419 -15.07 -10.24 -10.54
C VAL A 419 -15.14 -11.63 -11.18
N ALA A 420 -15.08 -11.70 -12.50
CA ALA A 420 -15.06 -12.96 -13.22
C ALA A 420 -13.71 -13.67 -13.02
N VAL A 421 -13.71 -15.00 -13.12
CA VAL A 421 -12.50 -15.85 -12.96
C VAL A 421 -11.77 -16.12 -14.27
N ALA A 422 -12.36 -15.76 -15.39
CA ALA A 422 -11.77 -15.90 -16.72
C ALA A 422 -12.46 -14.95 -17.72
N PRO A 423 -11.79 -14.55 -18.82
CA PRO A 423 -12.36 -13.65 -19.84
C PRO A 423 -13.30 -14.37 -20.80
N THR A 424 -14.23 -15.18 -20.29
CA THR A 424 -15.16 -15.96 -21.09
C THR A 424 -16.59 -15.83 -20.57
N ARG A 425 -17.56 -15.85 -21.47
CA ARG A 425 -18.98 -15.70 -21.13
C ARG A 425 -19.46 -16.61 -20.00
N ASN A 426 -19.00 -17.85 -19.99
CA ASN A 426 -19.44 -18.87 -19.03
C ASN A 426 -18.57 -18.94 -17.77
N ALA A 427 -17.67 -17.96 -17.58
CA ALA A 427 -16.85 -17.90 -16.36
C ALA A 427 -17.73 -17.65 -15.14
N GLY A 428 -17.43 -18.37 -14.05
CA GLY A 428 -17.95 -18.01 -12.74
C GLY A 428 -17.40 -16.65 -12.30
N MET A 429 -17.93 -16.14 -11.20
CA MET A 429 -17.46 -14.89 -10.59
C MET A 429 -17.39 -15.01 -9.09
N PHE A 430 -16.47 -14.28 -8.49
CA PHE A 430 -16.50 -13.97 -7.06
C PHE A 430 -17.27 -12.67 -6.84
N LEU A 431 -18.05 -12.65 -5.79
CA LEU A 431 -18.88 -11.52 -5.39
C LEU A 431 -18.74 -11.30 -3.89
N SER A 432 -18.55 -10.07 -3.48
CA SER A 432 -18.61 -9.69 -2.07
C SER A 432 -19.34 -8.37 -1.88
N TYR A 433 -19.96 -8.21 -0.72
CA TYR A 433 -20.70 -7.03 -0.34
C TYR A 433 -20.74 -6.88 1.19
N TYR A 434 -21.16 -5.71 1.63
CA TYR A 434 -21.29 -5.40 3.04
C TYR A 434 -22.29 -6.33 3.74
N ASP A 435 -21.90 -6.81 4.91
CA ASP A 435 -22.64 -7.64 5.84
C ASP A 435 -23.53 -8.76 5.19
N PRO A 436 -23.10 -10.02 5.27
CA PRO A 436 -21.98 -10.52 6.08
C PRO A 436 -20.62 -10.43 5.34
N ASN A 437 -19.51 -10.45 6.10
CA ASN A 437 -18.15 -10.53 5.56
C ASN A 437 -17.90 -11.90 4.93
N VAL A 438 -18.42 -12.12 3.75
CA VAL A 438 -18.40 -13.38 3.03
C VAL A 438 -18.11 -13.13 1.56
N LEU A 439 -17.20 -13.91 1.01
CA LEU A 439 -16.96 -13.98 -0.43
C LEU A 439 -17.79 -15.11 -1.02
N HIS A 440 -18.61 -14.81 -2.00
CA HIS A 440 -19.45 -15.79 -2.70
C HIS A 440 -18.81 -16.17 -4.03
N TYR A 441 -18.77 -17.47 -4.34
CA TYR A 441 -18.44 -17.96 -5.67
C TYR A 441 -19.69 -18.40 -6.38
N VAL A 442 -20.00 -17.77 -7.48
CA VAL A 442 -21.22 -17.96 -8.26
C VAL A 442 -20.86 -18.36 -9.68
N MET A 443 -21.56 -19.32 -10.23
CA MET A 443 -21.42 -19.73 -11.63
C MET A 443 -22.11 -18.75 -12.57
N ALA A 444 -21.78 -18.80 -13.85
CA ALA A 444 -22.39 -17.95 -14.88
C ALA A 444 -23.91 -18.11 -15.03
N ASP A 445 -24.48 -19.22 -14.57
CA ASP A 445 -25.93 -19.46 -14.54
C ASP A 445 -26.62 -18.96 -13.26
N GLY A 446 -25.90 -18.25 -12.39
CA GLY A 446 -26.39 -17.78 -11.10
C GLY A 446 -26.35 -18.78 -9.96
N THR A 447 -25.84 -20.01 -10.19
CA THR A 447 -25.75 -21.03 -9.15
C THR A 447 -24.66 -20.66 -8.13
N LEU A 448 -25.03 -20.52 -6.85
CA LEU A 448 -24.08 -20.35 -5.75
C LEU A 448 -23.33 -21.66 -5.50
N LYS A 449 -22.00 -21.63 -5.60
CA LYS A 449 -21.12 -22.79 -5.37
C LYS A 449 -20.56 -22.82 -3.97
N SER A 450 -20.10 -21.68 -3.46
CA SER A 450 -19.54 -21.58 -2.11
C SER A 450 -19.73 -20.20 -1.54
N SER A 451 -19.69 -20.13 -0.22
CA SER A 451 -19.68 -18.89 0.56
C SER A 451 -18.54 -19.01 1.57
N LEU A 452 -17.55 -18.16 1.43
CA LEU A 452 -16.28 -18.23 2.14
C LEU A 452 -16.22 -17.12 3.18
N PRO A 453 -16.24 -17.41 4.48
CA PRO A 453 -16.19 -16.40 5.52
C PRO A 453 -14.80 -15.80 5.64
N PHE A 454 -14.76 -14.54 6.04
CA PHE A 454 -13.55 -13.86 6.49
C PHE A 454 -13.61 -13.75 8.01
N ASN A 455 -12.77 -14.52 8.71
CA ASN A 455 -12.74 -14.52 10.16
C ASN A 455 -11.74 -13.48 10.69
N ASN A 456 -12.22 -12.27 10.93
CA ASN A 456 -11.41 -11.15 11.40
C ASN A 456 -11.72 -10.76 12.86
N GLY A 457 -12.54 -11.52 13.56
CA GLY A 457 -12.93 -11.26 14.95
C GLY A 457 -13.94 -10.12 15.16
N SER A 458 -14.30 -9.36 14.11
CA SER A 458 -15.21 -8.22 14.19
C SER A 458 -15.98 -8.05 12.87
N SER A 459 -17.09 -8.78 12.73
CA SER A 459 -17.79 -8.96 11.45
C SER A 459 -18.35 -7.67 10.82
N TRP A 460 -18.58 -6.62 11.58
CA TRP A 460 -19.16 -5.38 11.08
C TRP A 460 -18.20 -4.18 11.11
N ALA A 461 -17.04 -4.32 11.76
CA ALA A 461 -16.01 -3.28 11.78
C ALA A 461 -15.14 -3.28 10.51
N LEU A 462 -15.09 -4.39 9.79
CA LEU A 462 -14.29 -4.59 8.58
C LEU A 462 -15.13 -5.21 7.47
N ASN A 463 -14.96 -4.78 6.23
CA ASN A 463 -15.69 -5.28 5.06
C ASN A 463 -14.78 -5.86 4.00
N VAL A 464 -15.14 -7.02 3.49
CA VAL A 464 -14.46 -7.73 2.41
C VAL A 464 -15.11 -7.41 1.04
N ASN A 465 -15.36 -6.15 0.76
CA ASN A 465 -16.18 -5.74 -0.39
C ASN A 465 -15.39 -5.13 -1.56
N ASN A 466 -14.06 -5.12 -1.53
CA ASN A 466 -13.28 -4.64 -2.66
C ASN A 466 -12.51 -5.80 -3.29
N LEU A 467 -12.80 -6.06 -4.55
CA LEU A 467 -12.24 -7.14 -5.34
C LEU A 467 -11.72 -6.62 -6.68
N ASP A 468 -10.66 -7.24 -7.18
CA ASP A 468 -10.29 -7.19 -8.59
C ASP A 468 -9.69 -8.53 -9.02
N SER A 469 -9.78 -8.89 -10.29
CA SER A 469 -9.21 -10.12 -10.83
C SER A 469 -8.52 -9.88 -12.16
N LYS A 470 -7.33 -10.47 -12.32
CA LYS A 470 -6.55 -10.40 -13.56
C LYS A 470 -5.81 -11.70 -13.81
N GLN A 471 -5.59 -11.97 -15.08
CA GLN A 471 -4.66 -13.02 -15.50
C GLN A 471 -3.23 -12.47 -15.55
N PHE A 472 -2.29 -13.23 -15.07
CA PHE A 472 -0.87 -12.89 -15.13
C PHE A 472 -0.01 -14.14 -15.21
N ASN A 473 0.82 -14.23 -16.26
CA ASN A 473 1.76 -15.32 -16.48
C ASN A 473 1.15 -16.70 -16.20
N HIS A 474 0.11 -17.08 -16.95
CA HIS A 474 -0.60 -18.37 -16.86
C HIS A 474 -1.30 -18.66 -15.52
N ALA A 475 -1.46 -17.67 -14.66
CA ALA A 475 -2.25 -17.76 -13.44
C ALA A 475 -3.38 -16.73 -13.48
N THR A 476 -4.46 -16.99 -12.75
CA THR A 476 -5.51 -15.99 -12.47
C THR A 476 -5.43 -15.62 -11.01
N TYR A 477 -5.35 -14.32 -10.74
CA TYR A 477 -5.29 -13.77 -9.39
C TYR A 477 -6.55 -12.98 -9.08
N MET A 478 -6.92 -13.00 -7.81
CA MET A 478 -7.94 -12.13 -7.25
C MET A 478 -7.33 -11.40 -6.06
N SER A 479 -7.37 -10.08 -6.09
CA SER A 479 -7.13 -9.26 -4.91
C SER A 479 -8.41 -9.09 -4.11
N LEU A 480 -8.27 -9.06 -2.79
CA LEU A 480 -9.31 -8.72 -1.85
C LEU A 480 -8.75 -7.71 -0.87
N PHE A 481 -9.40 -6.57 -0.77
CA PHE A 481 -9.04 -5.55 0.18
C PHE A 481 -10.15 -5.35 1.20
N VAL A 482 -9.80 -5.58 2.45
CA VAL A 482 -10.71 -5.43 3.59
C VAL A 482 -10.64 -4.00 4.06
N VAL A 483 -11.71 -3.24 3.90
CA VAL A 483 -11.81 -1.85 4.35
C VAL A 483 -12.31 -1.76 5.80
N SER A 484 -11.96 -0.67 6.48
CA SER A 484 -12.31 -0.44 7.87
C SER A 484 -13.46 0.55 8.03
N HIS A 485 -14.53 0.15 8.73
CA HIS A 485 -15.60 1.06 9.16
C HIS A 485 -15.23 1.88 10.38
N PHE A 486 -14.47 1.28 11.29
CA PHE A 486 -14.17 1.82 12.61
C PHE A 486 -12.67 1.77 12.89
N PRO A 487 -11.86 2.55 12.16
CA PRO A 487 -10.41 2.51 12.30
C PRO A 487 -9.95 2.91 13.71
N HIS A 488 -10.68 3.75 14.42
CA HIS A 488 -10.31 4.15 15.77
C HIS A 488 -10.53 3.06 16.84
N TRP A 489 -11.20 1.95 16.48
CA TRP A 489 -11.26 0.75 17.33
C TRP A 489 -10.02 -0.13 17.21
N GLY A 490 -9.02 0.29 16.42
CA GLY A 490 -7.83 -0.48 16.14
C GLY A 490 -8.02 -1.57 15.07
N CYS A 491 -9.12 -1.49 14.30
CA CYS A 491 -9.41 -2.38 13.18
C CYS A 491 -8.89 -1.76 11.89
N GLY A 492 -7.64 -2.05 11.54
CA GLY A 492 -7.02 -1.57 10.30
C GLY A 492 -7.41 -2.41 9.08
N PRO A 493 -7.21 -1.87 7.87
CA PRO A 493 -7.45 -2.59 6.62
C PRO A 493 -6.47 -3.75 6.45
N ALA A 494 -6.83 -4.68 5.56
CA ALA A 494 -5.97 -5.81 5.21
C ALA A 494 -6.07 -6.12 3.72
N LEU A 495 -4.92 -6.48 3.12
CA LEU A 495 -4.78 -6.81 1.71
C LEU A 495 -4.46 -8.28 1.53
N TYR A 496 -5.19 -8.93 0.62
CA TYR A 496 -4.95 -10.32 0.24
C TYR A 496 -4.90 -10.46 -1.27
N LEU A 497 -4.07 -11.37 -1.73
CA LEU A 497 -4.01 -11.82 -3.11
C LEU A 497 -4.12 -13.36 -3.13
N TYR A 498 -5.07 -13.86 -3.89
CA TYR A 498 -5.35 -15.29 -4.02
C TYR A 498 -5.02 -15.78 -5.43
N ASP A 499 -4.40 -16.95 -5.54
CA ASP A 499 -4.38 -17.69 -6.81
C ASP A 499 -5.75 -18.36 -6.98
N ILE A 500 -6.51 -17.91 -7.96
CA ILE A 500 -7.83 -18.43 -8.32
C ILE A 500 -7.82 -19.13 -9.68
N SER A 501 -6.64 -19.58 -10.15
CA SER A 501 -6.54 -20.37 -11.39
C SER A 501 -7.40 -21.63 -11.35
N ASP A 502 -7.62 -22.17 -10.15
CA ASP A 502 -8.67 -23.13 -9.83
C ASP A 502 -9.60 -22.51 -8.76
N PRO A 503 -10.69 -21.89 -9.15
CA PRO A 503 -11.59 -21.24 -8.20
C PRO A 503 -12.16 -22.19 -7.14
N ALA A 504 -12.25 -23.49 -7.43
CA ALA A 504 -12.76 -24.50 -6.49
C ALA A 504 -11.75 -24.83 -5.38
N ALA A 505 -10.47 -24.54 -5.59
CA ALA A 505 -9.44 -24.70 -4.57
C ALA A 505 -9.53 -23.63 -3.46
N LEU A 506 -10.17 -22.48 -3.72
CA LEU A 506 -10.40 -21.47 -2.72
C LEU A 506 -11.50 -21.93 -1.76
N SER A 507 -11.11 -22.30 -0.56
CA SER A 507 -11.99 -22.93 0.43
C SER A 507 -11.61 -22.54 1.87
N GLY A 508 -12.54 -22.74 2.81
CA GLY A 508 -12.34 -22.43 4.22
C GLY A 508 -12.44 -20.94 4.53
N ASN A 509 -11.70 -20.46 5.52
CA ASN A 509 -11.61 -19.05 5.86
C ASN A 509 -10.69 -18.31 4.88
N LEU A 510 -11.12 -17.13 4.40
CA LEU A 510 -10.36 -16.33 3.45
C LEU A 510 -9.00 -15.87 3.98
N ASN A 511 -8.86 -15.64 5.26
CA ASN A 511 -7.60 -15.26 5.89
C ASN A 511 -6.67 -16.42 6.26
N GLU A 512 -7.07 -17.67 6.00
CA GLU A 512 -6.33 -18.88 6.38
C GLU A 512 -6.16 -19.89 5.23
N THR A 513 -6.79 -19.65 4.09
CA THR A 513 -6.76 -20.57 2.94
C THR A 513 -5.36 -20.69 2.33
N THR A 514 -5.04 -21.89 1.82
CA THR A 514 -3.77 -22.17 1.14
C THR A 514 -3.61 -21.45 -0.20
N SER A 515 -4.71 -20.96 -0.78
CA SER A 515 -4.69 -20.16 -2.01
C SER A 515 -4.13 -18.74 -1.83
N ILE A 516 -3.85 -18.31 -0.58
CA ILE A 516 -3.22 -17.03 -0.31
C ILE A 516 -1.79 -17.04 -0.85
N VAL A 517 -1.50 -16.15 -1.79
CA VAL A 517 -0.15 -15.92 -2.31
C VAL A 517 0.49 -14.68 -1.72
N LEU A 518 -0.33 -13.71 -1.29
CA LEU A 518 0.03 -12.58 -0.47
C LEU A 518 -1.05 -12.39 0.59
N GLY A 519 -0.68 -12.50 1.85
CA GLY A 519 -1.53 -12.16 2.98
C GLY A 519 -0.89 -11.04 3.76
N LYS A 520 -1.48 -9.86 3.76
CA LYS A 520 -0.94 -8.69 4.38
C LYS A 520 -1.91 -8.09 5.39
N SER A 521 -1.84 -8.58 6.60
CA SER A 521 -2.56 -8.03 7.76
C SER A 521 -1.90 -6.76 8.34
N SER A 522 -0.75 -6.36 7.82
CA SER A 522 0.00 -5.18 8.25
C SER A 522 0.14 -4.17 7.11
N VAL A 523 -0.96 -3.80 6.48
CA VAL A 523 -1.02 -2.56 5.71
C VAL A 523 -0.91 -1.42 6.73
N ASP A 524 0.09 -0.55 6.57
CA ASP A 524 0.18 0.65 7.39
C ASP A 524 -1.03 1.54 7.09
N TRP A 525 -1.63 2.09 8.13
CA TRP A 525 -2.85 2.87 8.04
C TRP A 525 -2.88 3.99 9.08
N PHE A 526 -3.69 5.00 8.82
CA PHE A 526 -3.84 6.15 9.70
C PHE A 526 -5.15 6.02 10.47
N GLN A 527 -5.09 6.19 11.79
CA GLN A 527 -6.27 6.13 12.61
C GLN A 527 -7.09 7.40 12.41
N LYS A 528 -8.29 7.26 11.87
CA LYS A 528 -9.24 8.35 11.60
C LYS A 528 -10.50 8.19 12.45
N ALA A 529 -11.35 9.21 12.43
CA ALA A 529 -12.67 9.10 13.03
C ALA A 529 -13.51 8.06 12.26
N ASP A 530 -14.36 7.35 12.99
CA ASP A 530 -15.28 6.42 12.37
C ASP A 530 -16.25 7.13 11.43
N ALA A 531 -16.52 6.50 10.31
CA ALA A 531 -17.57 6.91 9.39
C ALA A 531 -18.66 5.83 9.36
N GLY A 532 -19.88 6.21 9.11
CA GLY A 532 -21.00 5.27 8.99
C GLY A 532 -20.99 4.44 7.70
N PHE A 533 -19.85 4.42 6.96
CA PHE A 533 -19.68 3.72 5.68
C PHE A 533 -18.23 3.25 5.55
N ALA A 534 -18.02 2.24 4.72
CA ALA A 534 -16.70 1.79 4.30
C ALA A 534 -16.60 1.88 2.78
N ALA A 535 -15.76 2.78 2.31
CA ALA A 535 -15.49 2.96 0.90
C ALA A 535 -14.00 2.80 0.63
N GLY A 536 -13.69 2.06 -0.40
CA GLY A 536 -12.33 1.79 -0.82
C GLY A 536 -12.33 1.18 -2.21
N ASP A 537 -11.16 0.81 -2.69
CA ASP A 537 -10.99 0.04 -3.91
C ASP A 537 -9.67 -0.72 -3.88
N VAL A 538 -9.57 -1.73 -4.72
CA VAL A 538 -8.36 -2.49 -5.01
C VAL A 538 -8.27 -2.73 -6.51
N VAL A 539 -7.06 -2.61 -7.06
CA VAL A 539 -6.84 -2.83 -8.48
C VAL A 539 -5.58 -3.65 -8.73
N LEU A 540 -5.70 -4.63 -9.61
CA LEU A 540 -4.60 -5.39 -10.20
C LEU A 540 -4.32 -4.86 -11.60
N ALA A 541 -3.05 -4.71 -11.93
CA ALA A 541 -2.65 -4.27 -13.26
C ALA A 541 -1.40 -5.01 -13.73
N PRO A 542 -1.56 -6.09 -14.49
CA PRO A 542 -0.47 -6.65 -15.26
C PRO A 542 0.06 -5.61 -16.24
N THR A 543 1.39 -5.51 -16.39
CA THR A 543 1.97 -4.68 -17.43
C THR A 543 1.73 -5.31 -18.81
N LYS A 544 1.61 -4.49 -19.84
CA LYS A 544 1.34 -4.93 -21.21
C LYS A 544 2.37 -5.94 -21.73
N ASP A 545 3.63 -5.84 -21.29
CA ASP A 545 4.69 -6.82 -21.62
C ASP A 545 4.56 -8.12 -20.81
N GLY A 546 3.68 -8.15 -19.81
CA GLY A 546 3.38 -9.29 -18.97
C GLY A 546 4.53 -9.75 -18.07
N PHE A 547 5.48 -8.88 -17.72
CA PHE A 547 6.56 -9.20 -16.79
C PHE A 547 6.31 -8.75 -15.37
N LYS A 548 5.51 -7.69 -15.17
CA LYS A 548 5.16 -7.15 -13.86
C LYS A 548 3.66 -7.13 -13.66
N MET A 549 3.26 -7.13 -12.42
CA MET A 549 1.88 -6.85 -12.01
C MET A 549 1.92 -5.89 -10.83
N TYR A 550 1.13 -4.83 -10.91
CA TYR A 550 0.91 -3.88 -9.84
C TYR A 550 -0.35 -4.23 -9.06
N LEU A 551 -0.34 -3.91 -7.78
CA LEU A 551 -1.45 -4.09 -6.84
C LEU A 551 -1.59 -2.83 -6.00
N TYR A 552 -2.65 -2.05 -6.20
CA TYR A 552 -2.93 -0.84 -5.42
C TYR A 552 -4.20 -1.02 -4.59
N TYR A 553 -4.24 -0.33 -3.46
CA TYR A 553 -5.36 -0.37 -2.52
C TYR A 553 -5.63 1.01 -1.93
N TYR A 554 -6.90 1.29 -1.65
CA TYR A 554 -7.36 2.51 -1.03
C TYR A 554 -8.45 2.20 -0.01
N ASP A 555 -8.33 2.75 1.22
CA ASP A 555 -9.37 2.75 2.25
C ASP A 555 -9.63 4.18 2.69
N GLN A 556 -10.86 4.65 2.45
CA GLN A 556 -11.29 6.01 2.76
C GLN A 556 -11.26 6.30 4.25
N ASN A 557 -11.73 5.38 5.10
CA ASN A 557 -11.88 5.59 6.53
C ASN A 557 -10.56 5.55 7.28
N SER A 558 -9.70 4.61 6.97
CA SER A 558 -8.34 4.56 7.54
C SER A 558 -7.38 5.53 6.85
N GLY A 559 -7.82 6.17 5.75
CA GLY A 559 -7.06 7.21 5.05
C GLY A 559 -5.78 6.70 4.41
N VAL A 560 -5.77 5.48 3.88
CA VAL A 560 -4.57 4.89 3.29
C VAL A 560 -4.71 4.68 1.79
N LEU A 561 -3.69 5.06 1.05
CA LEU A 561 -3.46 4.68 -0.34
C LEU A 561 -2.06 4.07 -0.43
N GLY A 562 -1.96 2.89 -1.03
CA GLY A 562 -0.67 2.21 -1.15
C GLY A 562 -0.62 1.26 -2.33
N GLY A 563 0.58 0.70 -2.56
CA GLY A 563 0.80 -0.20 -3.66
C GLY A 563 1.99 -1.13 -3.49
N TYR A 564 1.92 -2.23 -4.22
CA TYR A 564 2.96 -3.23 -4.36
C TYR A 564 3.19 -3.56 -5.83
N SER A 565 4.37 -4.09 -6.15
CA SER A 565 4.64 -4.72 -7.44
C SER A 565 5.24 -6.11 -7.26
N VAL A 566 5.01 -6.96 -8.24
CA VAL A 566 5.62 -8.30 -8.38
C VAL A 566 6.06 -8.51 -9.83
N ASP A 567 7.03 -9.40 -10.06
CA ASP A 567 7.47 -9.80 -11.39
C ASP A 567 7.47 -11.33 -11.57
N CYS A 568 7.50 -11.79 -12.82
CA CYS A 568 7.54 -13.20 -13.17
C CYS A 568 8.88 -13.62 -13.80
N ILE A 569 9.95 -12.90 -13.52
CA ILE A 569 11.25 -13.13 -14.15
C ILE A 569 11.95 -14.29 -13.47
N LYS A 570 12.51 -15.17 -14.28
CA LYS A 570 13.37 -16.25 -13.79
C LYS A 570 14.74 -15.66 -13.44
N LYS A 571 15.06 -15.66 -12.15
CA LYS A 571 16.36 -15.20 -11.62
C LYS A 571 17.42 -16.28 -11.71
#